data_e41c60935772f2237517023d7f70089b
#
_entry.id   e41c60935772f2237517023d7f70089b
#
_cell.length_a   1.000
_cell.length_b   1.000
_cell.length_c   1.000
_cell.angle_alpha   90.00
_cell.angle_beta   90.00
_cell.angle_gamma   90.00
#
_symmetry.space_group_name_H-M   'P 1'
#
loop_
_entity.id
_entity.type
_entity.pdbx_description
1 polymer ?
#
loop_
_entity_poly.entity_id
_entity_poly.type
_entity_poly.pdbx_seq_one_letter_code
_entity_poly.pdbx_strand_id
1 'polypeptide(L)'
;MQYTKFLNLFLSFLLINSSLLIVYSVFFPNSTFLFFQQTYLDVLAIADTGGNGHLNLLTYPLSLYLMCTFGCIQYLRTQEIFYLNFLTVLWTIVLLSRIISLLIIGNVEIDLYFFFGILTEFFIAPIHIYFRSK
;
A
#
# COMPACT_ATOMS: atom_id res chain seq x y z
N MET A 1 -22.76 -15.02 -0.46
CA MET A 1 -21.82 -15.87 -1.25
C MET A 1 -21.04 -15.10 -2.33
N GLN A 2 -21.63 -14.16 -3.05
CA GLN A 2 -20.93 -13.34 -4.07
C GLN A 2 -19.93 -12.35 -3.46
N TYR A 3 -20.26 -11.73 -2.34
CA TYR A 3 -19.42 -10.76 -1.63
C TYR A 3 -18.11 -11.37 -1.10
N THR A 4 -18.16 -12.57 -0.55
CA THR A 4 -16.96 -13.25 -0.04
C THR A 4 -15.98 -13.59 -1.17
N LYS A 5 -16.48 -13.96 -2.35
CA LYS A 5 -15.63 -14.23 -3.52
C LYS A 5 -14.93 -12.96 -4.01
N PHE A 6 -15.66 -11.84 -4.09
CA PHE A 6 -15.07 -10.56 -4.49
C PHE A 6 -14.02 -10.09 -3.47
N LEU A 7 -14.33 -10.17 -2.17
CA LEU A 7 -13.40 -9.81 -1.10
C LEU A 7 -12.12 -10.66 -1.17
N ASN A 8 -12.24 -11.97 -1.32
CA ASN A 8 -11.08 -12.86 -1.44
C ASN A 8 -10.25 -12.53 -2.69
N LEU A 9 -10.88 -12.22 -3.81
CA LEU A 9 -10.18 -11.79 -5.03
C LEU A 9 -9.44 -10.48 -4.82
N PHE A 10 -10.09 -9.50 -4.21
CA PHE A 10 -9.51 -8.19 -3.89
C PHE A 10 -8.31 -8.33 -2.94
N LEU A 11 -8.44 -9.13 -1.87
CA LEU A 11 -7.34 -9.38 -0.93
C LEU A 11 -6.20 -10.17 -1.56
N SER A 12 -6.49 -11.08 -2.48
CA SER A 12 -5.45 -11.78 -3.26
C SER A 12 -4.70 -10.81 -4.16
N PHE A 13 -5.39 -9.88 -4.78
CA PHE A 13 -4.76 -8.81 -5.57
C PHE A 13 -3.86 -7.92 -4.71
N LEU A 14 -4.34 -7.48 -3.53
CA LEU A 14 -3.53 -6.71 -2.59
C LEU A 14 -2.31 -7.50 -2.10
N LEU A 15 -2.46 -8.79 -1.83
CA LEU A 15 -1.37 -9.67 -1.43
C LEU A 15 -0.28 -9.73 -2.51
N ILE A 16 -0.66 -9.93 -3.76
CA ILE A 16 0.30 -9.96 -4.88
C ILE A 16 1.02 -8.62 -5.00
N ASN A 17 0.26 -7.51 -4.99
CA ASN A 17 0.85 -6.17 -5.09
C ASN A 17 1.82 -5.87 -3.93
N SER A 18 1.41 -6.09 -2.69
CA SER A 18 2.27 -5.83 -1.53
C SER A 18 3.52 -6.71 -1.54
N SER A 19 3.40 -7.97 -1.97
CA SER A 19 4.55 -8.87 -2.10
C SER A 19 5.53 -8.42 -3.19
N LEU A 20 5.04 -7.95 -4.33
CA LEU A 20 5.88 -7.37 -5.39
C LEU A 20 6.59 -6.10 -4.90
N LEU A 21 5.89 -5.22 -4.19
CA LEU A 21 6.49 -4.01 -3.64
C LEU A 21 7.56 -4.33 -2.58
N ILE A 22 7.38 -5.38 -1.77
CA ILE A 22 8.42 -5.88 -0.85
C ILE A 22 9.66 -6.29 -1.63
N VAL A 23 9.49 -7.10 -2.69
CA VAL A 23 10.62 -7.58 -3.50
C VAL A 23 11.35 -6.41 -4.16
N TYR A 24 10.62 -5.46 -4.76
CA TYR A 24 11.25 -4.29 -5.39
C TYR A 24 11.94 -3.39 -4.37
N SER A 25 11.33 -3.11 -3.23
CA SER A 25 11.93 -2.24 -2.21
C SER A 25 13.22 -2.80 -1.61
N VAL A 26 13.33 -4.13 -1.48
CA VAL A 26 14.47 -4.77 -0.84
C VAL A 26 15.60 -5.09 -1.82
N PHE A 27 15.24 -5.67 -2.98
CA PHE A 27 16.23 -6.24 -3.90
C PHE A 27 16.51 -5.35 -5.12
N PHE A 28 15.55 -4.52 -5.51
CA PHE A 28 15.60 -3.76 -6.76
C PHE A 28 15.16 -2.29 -6.61
N PRO A 29 15.57 -1.55 -5.55
CA PRO A 29 15.04 -0.20 -5.29
C PRO A 29 15.36 0.80 -6.42
N ASN A 30 16.47 0.60 -7.10
CA ASN A 30 16.94 1.44 -8.22
C ASN A 30 16.68 0.83 -9.60
N SER A 31 15.96 -0.30 -9.67
CA SER A 31 15.62 -0.93 -10.95
C SER A 31 14.26 -0.44 -11.44
N THR A 32 14.15 -0.22 -12.73
CA THR A 32 12.90 0.18 -13.36
C THR A 32 11.86 -0.93 -13.28
N PHE A 33 10.62 -0.57 -13.01
CA PHE A 33 9.51 -1.53 -13.09
C PHE A 33 9.34 -2.04 -14.52
N LEU A 34 8.94 -3.31 -14.67
CA LEU A 34 8.81 -3.99 -15.96
C LEU A 34 7.94 -3.26 -16.99
N PHE A 35 6.96 -2.47 -16.55
CA PHE A 35 6.03 -1.74 -17.41
C PHE A 35 6.18 -0.21 -17.32
N PHE A 36 7.05 0.30 -16.46
CA PHE A 36 7.24 1.72 -16.22
C PHE A 36 8.73 2.05 -16.32
N GLN A 37 9.05 3.16 -16.97
CA GLN A 37 10.45 3.62 -17.08
C GLN A 37 10.96 4.32 -15.79
N GLN A 38 10.34 4.01 -14.66
CA GLN A 38 10.64 4.61 -13.37
C GLN A 38 11.07 3.55 -12.36
N THR A 39 11.94 3.93 -11.45
CA THR A 39 12.38 3.09 -10.34
C THR A 39 11.34 3.10 -9.21
N TYR A 40 11.48 2.18 -8.26
CA TYR A 40 10.64 2.15 -7.06
C TYR A 40 10.72 3.47 -6.26
N LEU A 41 11.91 4.06 -6.16
CA LEU A 41 12.11 5.33 -5.46
C LEU A 41 11.48 6.51 -6.20
N ASP A 42 11.55 6.53 -7.54
CA ASP A 42 10.89 7.55 -8.35
C ASP A 42 9.37 7.51 -8.18
N VAL A 43 8.77 6.31 -8.18
CA VAL A 43 7.32 6.13 -7.97
C VAL A 43 6.87 6.61 -6.60
N LEU A 44 7.71 6.46 -5.58
CA LEU A 44 7.43 6.99 -4.24
C LEU A 44 7.80 8.47 -4.09
N ALA A 45 8.39 9.09 -5.11
CA ALA A 45 8.94 10.45 -5.05
C ALA A 45 9.93 10.64 -3.89
N ILE A 46 10.75 9.63 -3.62
CA ILE A 46 11.75 9.63 -2.56
C ILE A 46 13.13 9.86 -3.17
N ALA A 47 13.80 10.92 -2.75
CA ALA A 47 15.19 11.13 -3.08
C ALA A 47 16.09 10.19 -2.27
N ASP A 48 16.98 9.47 -2.95
CA ASP A 48 17.99 8.67 -2.27
C ASP A 48 19.07 9.60 -1.70
N THR A 49 19.04 9.80 -0.40
CA THR A 49 20.04 10.61 0.32
C THR A 49 21.24 9.79 0.79
N GLY A 50 21.23 8.47 0.57
CA GLY A 50 22.23 7.52 1.05
C GLY A 50 22.26 7.32 2.57
N GLY A 51 23.07 6.37 3.02
CA GLY A 51 23.33 6.12 4.43
C GLY A 51 22.09 5.80 5.28
N ASN A 52 22.07 6.29 6.51
CA ASN A 52 20.97 6.03 7.47
C ASN A 52 19.63 6.63 7.01
N GLY A 53 19.63 7.70 6.22
CA GLY A 53 18.43 8.29 5.66
C GLY A 53 17.73 7.33 4.69
N HIS A 54 18.50 6.71 3.81
CA HIS A 54 18.03 5.69 2.87
C HIS A 54 17.38 4.50 3.62
N LEU A 55 18.07 3.99 4.66
CA LEU A 55 17.55 2.90 5.48
C LEU A 55 16.19 3.23 6.10
N ASN A 56 16.07 4.41 6.69
CA ASN A 56 14.82 4.85 7.32
C ASN A 56 13.70 5.03 6.31
N LEU A 57 13.98 5.60 5.14
CA LEU A 57 12.98 5.79 4.07
C LEU A 57 12.44 4.46 3.55
N LEU A 58 13.28 3.44 3.41
CA LEU A 58 12.85 2.10 2.99
C LEU A 58 12.10 1.36 4.10
N THR A 59 12.48 1.56 5.37
CA THR A 59 11.89 0.84 6.50
C THR A 59 10.40 1.11 6.63
N TYR A 60 9.93 2.34 6.49
CA TYR A 60 8.51 2.68 6.69
C TYR A 60 7.59 2.08 5.62
N PRO A 61 7.84 2.27 4.30
CA PRO A 61 7.04 1.61 3.28
C PRO A 61 7.10 0.08 3.37
N LEU A 62 8.28 -0.48 3.61
CA LEU A 62 8.45 -1.93 3.76
C LEU A 62 7.61 -2.48 4.92
N SER A 63 7.59 -1.80 6.06
CA SER A 63 6.76 -2.20 7.21
C SER A 63 5.28 -2.21 6.85
N LEU A 64 4.80 -1.20 6.13
CA LEU A 64 3.41 -1.14 5.67
C LEU A 64 3.07 -2.33 4.75
N TYR A 65 3.94 -2.64 3.79
CA TYR A 65 3.70 -3.76 2.86
C TYR A 65 3.74 -5.12 3.58
N LEU A 66 4.65 -5.31 4.54
CA LEU A 66 4.71 -6.52 5.36
C LEU A 66 3.45 -6.69 6.21
N MET A 67 2.96 -5.62 6.83
CA MET A 67 1.71 -5.63 7.61
C MET A 67 0.50 -5.96 6.71
N CYS A 68 0.42 -5.34 5.52
CA CYS A 68 -0.63 -5.64 4.54
C CYS A 68 -0.58 -7.10 4.09
N THR A 69 0.60 -7.59 3.70
CA THR A 69 0.83 -8.97 3.28
C THR A 69 0.42 -9.95 4.38
N PHE A 70 0.87 -9.71 5.62
CA PHE A 70 0.50 -10.53 6.78
C PHE A 70 -1.03 -10.57 6.98
N GLY A 71 -1.69 -9.43 7.01
CA GLY A 71 -3.14 -9.34 7.19
C GLY A 71 -3.92 -10.07 6.09
N CYS A 72 -3.50 -9.91 4.81
CA CYS A 72 -4.11 -10.61 3.68
C CYS A 72 -3.93 -12.13 3.78
N ILE A 73 -2.72 -12.62 4.06
CA ILE A 73 -2.46 -14.07 4.23
C ILE A 73 -3.32 -14.64 5.34
N GLN A 74 -3.34 -14.00 6.50
CA GLN A 74 -4.08 -14.51 7.64
C GLN A 74 -5.59 -14.54 7.38
N TYR A 75 -6.15 -13.46 6.81
CA TYR A 75 -7.56 -13.45 6.46
C TYR A 75 -7.91 -14.52 5.42
N LEU A 76 -7.14 -14.66 4.35
CA LEU A 76 -7.41 -15.65 3.30
C LEU A 76 -7.33 -17.09 3.83
N ARG A 77 -6.50 -17.36 4.85
CA ARG A 77 -6.36 -18.68 5.46
C ARG A 77 -7.44 -18.99 6.49
N THR A 78 -7.78 -18.02 7.34
CA THR A 78 -8.63 -18.26 8.52
C THR A 78 -10.07 -17.74 8.33
N GLN A 79 -10.28 -16.78 7.43
CA GLN A 79 -11.54 -16.04 7.24
C GLN A 79 -12.00 -15.33 8.53
N GLU A 80 -11.08 -15.07 9.48
CA GLU A 80 -11.39 -14.40 10.72
C GLU A 80 -11.55 -12.88 10.52
N ILE A 81 -12.66 -12.34 11.00
CA ILE A 81 -13.00 -10.92 10.92
C ILE A 81 -11.95 -10.03 11.59
N PHE A 82 -11.18 -10.55 12.54
CA PHE A 82 -10.10 -9.83 13.20
C PHE A 82 -9.07 -9.29 12.18
N TYR A 83 -8.64 -10.13 11.24
CA TYR A 83 -7.64 -9.72 10.23
C TYR A 83 -8.21 -8.72 9.22
N LEU A 84 -9.50 -8.83 8.90
CA LEU A 84 -10.16 -7.82 8.08
C LEU A 84 -10.25 -6.47 8.82
N ASN A 85 -10.55 -6.49 10.11
CA ASN A 85 -10.53 -5.29 10.95
C ASN A 85 -9.11 -4.67 11.01
N PHE A 86 -8.10 -5.50 11.19
CA PHE A 86 -6.69 -5.06 11.16
C PHE A 86 -6.35 -4.34 9.85
N LEU A 87 -6.67 -4.94 8.70
CA LEU A 87 -6.46 -4.33 7.38
C LEU A 87 -7.27 -3.04 7.21
N THR A 88 -8.51 -3.00 7.70
CA THR A 88 -9.36 -1.81 7.67
C THR A 88 -8.72 -0.65 8.43
N VAL A 89 -8.23 -0.90 9.65
CA VAL A 89 -7.53 0.09 10.46
C VAL A 89 -6.25 0.56 9.78
N LEU A 90 -5.43 -0.37 9.29
CA LEU A 90 -4.19 -0.08 8.58
C LEU A 90 -4.42 0.90 7.42
N TRP A 91 -5.31 0.56 6.50
CA TRP A 91 -5.59 1.39 5.33
C TRP A 91 -6.32 2.69 5.65
N THR A 92 -7.12 2.72 6.70
CA THR A 92 -7.74 3.97 7.19
C THR A 92 -6.67 4.93 7.73
N ILE A 93 -5.68 4.42 8.47
CA ILE A 93 -4.56 5.24 8.96
C ILE A 93 -3.73 5.78 7.79
N VAL A 94 -3.44 4.95 6.78
CA VAL A 94 -2.72 5.39 5.55
C VAL A 94 -3.48 6.52 4.87
N LEU A 95 -4.79 6.35 4.66
CA LEU A 95 -5.64 7.37 4.04
C LEU A 95 -5.65 8.68 4.85
N LEU A 96 -5.84 8.60 6.17
CA LEU A 96 -5.82 9.79 7.04
C LEU A 96 -4.46 10.48 7.00
N SER A 97 -3.37 9.73 7.05
CA SER A 97 -2.01 10.27 6.95
C SER A 97 -1.80 10.99 5.62
N ARG A 98 -2.32 10.45 4.52
CA ARG A 98 -2.26 11.09 3.21
C ARG A 98 -3.05 12.40 3.18
N ILE A 99 -4.27 12.41 3.72
CA ILE A 99 -5.10 13.62 3.79
C ILE A 99 -4.40 14.71 4.61
N ILE A 100 -3.87 14.36 5.79
CA ILE A 100 -3.13 15.30 6.64
C ILE A 100 -1.91 15.86 5.92
N SER A 101 -1.13 15.00 5.25
CA SER A 101 0.04 15.42 4.49
C SER A 101 -0.31 16.40 3.36
N LEU A 102 -1.39 16.14 2.62
CA LEU A 102 -1.87 17.03 1.56
C LEU A 102 -2.30 18.40 2.11
N LEU A 103 -2.94 18.43 3.28
CA LEU A 103 -3.36 19.68 3.91
C LEU A 103 -2.17 20.51 4.42
N ILE A 104 -1.09 19.87 4.89
CA ILE A 104 0.09 20.54 5.43
C ILE A 104 1.00 21.06 4.31
N ILE A 105 1.24 20.24 3.28
CA ILE A 105 2.20 20.56 2.21
C ILE A 105 1.65 21.60 1.24
N GLY A 106 0.33 21.61 0.99
CA GLY A 106 -0.39 22.63 0.22
C GLY A 106 -0.13 22.62 -1.29
N ASN A 107 1.12 22.60 -1.73
CA ASN A 107 1.52 22.56 -3.15
C ASN A 107 2.24 21.23 -3.43
N VAL A 108 1.50 20.28 -3.98
CA VAL A 108 2.05 18.99 -4.41
C VAL A 108 2.05 18.96 -5.94
N GLU A 109 3.18 18.68 -6.54
CA GLU A 109 3.24 18.36 -7.97
C GLU A 109 2.56 17.00 -8.17
N ILE A 110 1.42 17.02 -8.85
CA ILE A 110 0.64 15.80 -9.12
C ILE A 110 1.12 15.26 -10.46
N ASP A 111 2.05 14.32 -10.42
CA ASP A 111 2.34 13.49 -11.58
C ASP A 111 1.36 12.33 -11.70
N LEU A 112 1.42 11.61 -12.82
CA LEU A 112 0.53 10.49 -13.11
C LEU A 112 0.64 9.38 -12.07
N TYR A 113 1.82 9.11 -11.56
CA TYR A 113 2.10 8.03 -10.61
C TYR A 113 1.61 8.38 -9.21
N PHE A 114 1.86 9.60 -8.78
CA PHE A 114 1.33 10.14 -7.55
C PHE A 114 -0.20 10.13 -7.55
N PHE A 115 -0.83 10.51 -8.67
CA PHE A 115 -2.28 10.45 -8.85
C PHE A 115 -2.82 9.02 -8.70
N PHE A 116 -2.21 8.03 -9.37
CA PHE A 116 -2.62 6.64 -9.25
C PHE A 116 -2.39 6.07 -7.84
N GLY A 117 -1.29 6.43 -7.19
CA GLY A 117 -1.02 6.05 -5.80
C GLY A 117 -2.09 6.56 -4.84
N ILE A 118 -2.41 7.84 -4.90
CA ILE A 118 -3.49 8.43 -4.11
C ILE A 118 -4.83 7.79 -4.43
N LEU A 119 -5.16 7.62 -5.70
CA LEU A 119 -6.43 7.05 -6.11
C LEU A 119 -6.63 5.64 -5.52
N THR A 120 -5.60 4.79 -5.58
CA THR A 120 -5.67 3.45 -4.99
C THR A 120 -5.85 3.49 -3.47
N GLU A 121 -5.13 4.33 -2.75
CA GLU A 121 -5.27 4.50 -1.30
C GLU A 121 -6.69 4.98 -0.92
N PHE A 122 -7.27 5.92 -1.67
CA PHE A 122 -8.63 6.41 -1.45
C PHE A 122 -9.71 5.35 -1.69
N PHE A 123 -9.46 4.34 -2.53
CA PHE A 123 -10.41 3.25 -2.76
C PHE A 123 -10.24 2.08 -1.80
N ILE A 124 -9.02 1.75 -1.40
CA ILE A 124 -8.76 0.57 -0.57
C ILE A 124 -9.46 0.68 0.80
N ALA A 125 -9.31 1.79 1.51
CA ALA A 125 -9.91 1.94 2.83
C ALA A 125 -11.46 1.86 2.82
N PRO A 126 -12.19 2.57 1.95
CA PRO A 126 -13.65 2.43 1.84
C PRO A 126 -14.10 1.01 1.47
N ILE A 127 -13.38 0.32 0.60
CA ILE A 127 -13.70 -1.07 0.25
C ILE A 127 -13.61 -1.97 1.50
N HIS A 128 -12.53 -1.87 2.27
CA HIS A 128 -12.39 -2.62 3.52
C HIS A 128 -13.50 -2.31 4.52
N ILE A 129 -13.84 -1.02 4.70
CA ILE A 129 -14.94 -0.59 5.60
C ILE A 129 -16.27 -1.18 5.14
N TYR A 130 -16.56 -1.15 3.85
CA TYR A 130 -17.78 -1.71 3.29
C TYR A 130 -17.92 -3.21 3.55
N PHE A 131 -16.86 -3.99 3.29
CA PHE A 131 -16.91 -5.44 3.50
C PHE A 131 -16.93 -5.83 4.97
N ARG A 132 -16.35 -5.02 5.86
CA ARG A 132 -16.47 -5.23 7.31
C ARG A 132 -17.91 -5.06 7.82
N SER A 133 -18.70 -4.19 7.18
CA SER A 133 -20.08 -3.90 7.58
C SER A 133 -21.09 -4.96 7.13
N LYS A 134 -20.69 -5.94 6.33
CA LYS A 134 -21.49 -7.05 5.80
C LYS A 134 -21.16 -8.35 6.49
#